data_6bfc32d501845e12ee68ea69551e868b
#
_entry.id   6bfc32d501845e12ee68ea69551e868b
#
_cell.length_a   1.000
_cell.length_b   1.000
_cell.length_c   1.000
_cell.angle_alpha   90.00
_cell.angle_beta   90.00
_cell.angle_gamma   90.00
#
_symmetry.space_group_name_H-M   'P 1'
#
loop_
_entity.id
_entity.type
_entity.pdbx_description
1 polymer ?
#
loop_
_entity_poly.entity_id
_entity_poly.type
_entity_poly.pdbx_seq_one_letter_code
_entity_poly.pdbx_strand_id
1 'polypeptide(L)' 'MWDENKVRIKDIAEELGVSTATVSNVLQKKKKKISDRTVKKVEQKLEE' A
#
# COMPACT_ATOMS: atom_id res chain seq x y z
N MET A 1 -10.31 -15.80 0.88
CA MET A 1 -9.63 -15.95 1.45
C MET A 1 -9.30 -15.08 2.50
N TRP A 2 -8.44 -14.61 2.93
CA TRP A 2 -8.45 -13.86 4.13
C TRP A 2 -8.62 -12.41 3.86
N ASP A 3 -9.44 -11.81 4.69
CA ASP A 3 -9.75 -10.41 4.56
C ASP A 3 -8.69 -9.57 5.20
N GLU A 4 -7.79 -10.19 5.90
CA GLU A 4 -6.73 -9.47 6.52
C GLU A 4 -6.00 -8.59 5.55
N ASN A 5 -5.77 -9.11 4.38
CA ASN A 5 -5.06 -8.38 3.36
C ASN A 5 -5.83 -7.14 2.92
N LYS A 6 -7.13 -7.29 2.74
CA LYS A 6 -7.95 -6.18 2.33
C LYS A 6 -8.03 -5.11 3.40
N VAL A 7 -8.22 -5.54 4.62
CA VAL A 7 -8.32 -4.62 5.74
C VAL A 7 -7.01 -3.84 5.86
N ARG A 8 -5.90 -4.54 5.70
CA ARG A 8 -4.62 -3.92 5.82
C ARG A 8 -4.38 -2.88 4.75
N ILE A 9 -4.72 -3.22 3.52
CA ILE A 9 -4.53 -2.29 2.41
C ILE A 9 -5.33 -1.02 2.66
N LYS A 10 -6.57 -1.18 3.08
CA LYS A 10 -7.42 -0.03 3.33
C LYS A 10 -6.87 0.81 4.46
N ASP A 11 -6.45 0.15 5.51
CA ASP A 11 -5.94 0.85 6.68
C ASP A 11 -4.69 1.63 6.33
N ILE A 12 -3.78 1.01 5.62
CA ILE A 12 -2.55 1.65 5.23
C ILE A 12 -2.83 2.83 4.30
N ALA A 13 -3.73 2.64 3.37
CA ALA A 13 -4.06 3.69 2.42
C ALA A 13 -4.59 4.92 3.15
N GLU A 14 -5.45 4.71 4.11
CA GLU A 14 -6.01 5.81 4.87
C GLU A 14 -4.96 6.50 5.71
N GLU A 15 -4.12 5.71 6.31
CA GLU A 15 -3.10 6.26 7.19
C GLU A 15 -2.10 7.10 6.40
N LEU A 16 -1.77 6.67 5.22
CA LEU A 16 -0.79 7.37 4.39
C LEU A 16 -1.42 8.43 3.50
N GLY A 17 -2.73 8.46 3.45
CA GLY A 17 -3.41 9.44 2.61
C GLY A 17 -3.34 9.11 1.14
N VAL A 18 -3.27 7.83 0.81
CA VAL A 18 -3.22 7.39 -0.58
C VAL A 18 -4.41 6.47 -0.84
N SER A 19 -4.62 6.14 -2.11
CA SER A 19 -5.73 5.26 -2.45
C SER A 19 -5.34 3.82 -2.24
N THR A 20 -6.35 2.98 -2.06
CA THR A 20 -6.09 1.55 -1.90
C THR A 20 -5.42 0.98 -3.14
N ALA A 21 -5.74 1.55 -4.30
CA ALA A 21 -5.10 1.10 -5.52
C ALA A 21 -3.58 1.31 -5.46
N THR A 22 -3.16 2.41 -4.87
CA THR A 22 -1.74 2.69 -4.73
C THR A 22 -1.06 1.61 -3.88
N VAL A 23 -1.67 1.27 -2.76
CA VAL A 23 -1.10 0.25 -1.90
C VAL A 23 -1.07 -1.10 -2.62
N SER A 24 -2.14 -1.41 -3.32
CA SER A 24 -2.22 -2.66 -4.07
C SER A 24 -1.13 -2.72 -5.14
N ASN A 25 -0.89 -1.61 -5.81
CA ASN A 25 0.15 -1.57 -6.84
C ASN A 25 1.52 -1.83 -6.25
N VAL A 26 1.79 -1.28 -5.08
CA VAL A 26 3.06 -1.52 -4.43
C VAL A 26 3.22 -3.00 -4.10
N LEU A 27 2.15 -3.61 -3.61
CA LEU A 27 2.18 -5.03 -3.27
C LEU A 27 2.44 -5.89 -4.50
N GLN A 28 1.89 -5.48 -5.63
CA GLN A 28 2.08 -6.22 -6.87
C GLN A 28 3.32 -5.78 -7.62
N LYS A 29 4.08 -4.89 -7.03
CA LYS A 29 5.32 -4.42 -7.63
C LYS A 29 5.08 -3.65 -8.92
N LYS A 30 3.93 -3.02 -9.03
CA LYS A 30 3.62 -2.16 -10.16
C LYS A 30 3.85 -0.72 -9.75
N LYS A 31 5.09 -0.37 -9.56
CA LYS A 31 5.43 0.93 -9.00
C LYS A 31 5.73 1.99 -10.04
N LYS A 32 5.40 1.76 -11.27
CA LYS A 32 5.76 2.70 -12.32
C LYS A 32 5.18 4.08 -12.13
N LYS A 33 3.95 4.14 -11.65
CA LYS A 33 3.28 5.43 -11.49
C LYS A 33 3.30 5.94 -10.06
N ILE A 34 4.12 5.32 -9.23
CA ILE A 34 4.15 5.69 -7.83
C ILE A 34 5.55 6.22 -7.51
N SER A 35 5.59 7.34 -6.80
CA SER A 35 6.87 7.90 -6.45
C SER A 35 7.58 7.02 -5.44
N ASP A 36 8.90 7.09 -5.44
CA ASP A 36 9.70 6.28 -4.53
C ASP A 36 9.32 6.58 -3.09
N ARG A 37 9.02 7.82 -2.81
CA ARG A 37 8.65 8.21 -1.45
C ARG A 37 7.41 7.46 -1.00
N THR A 38 6.40 7.40 -1.85
CA THR A 38 5.18 6.69 -1.51
C THR A 38 5.44 5.20 -1.38
N VAL A 39 6.23 4.65 -2.30
CA VAL A 39 6.55 3.24 -2.24
C VAL A 39 7.21 2.90 -0.91
N LYS A 40 8.14 3.71 -0.49
CA LYS A 40 8.83 3.45 0.77
C LYS A 40 7.89 3.52 1.94
N LYS A 41 6.99 4.48 1.95
CA LYS A 41 6.04 4.61 3.03
C LYS A 41 5.15 3.38 3.13
N VAL A 42 4.66 2.93 1.99
CA VAL A 42 3.79 1.77 1.97
C VAL A 42 4.54 0.53 2.44
N GLU A 43 5.75 0.37 1.95
CA GLU A 43 6.54 -0.80 2.32
C GLU A 43 6.85 -0.82 3.80
N GLN A 44 7.14 0.34 4.36
CA GLN A 44 7.40 0.41 5.78
C GLN A 44 6.19 0.00 6.59
N LYS A 45 5.02 0.45 6.16
CA LYS A 45 3.79 0.08 6.87
C LYS A 45 3.50 -1.41 6.73
N LEU A 46 3.80 -1.96 5.58
CA LEU A 46 3.56 -3.38 5.38
C LEU A 46 4.45 -4.24 6.25
N GLU A 47 5.63 -3.73 6.56
CA GLU A 47 6.56 -4.48 7.39
C GLU A 47 6.22 -4.42 8.87
N GLU A 48 5.43 -3.44 9.24
CA GLU A 48 5.02 -3.37 10.63
C GLU A 48 4.04 -4.47 10.95
#